data_13d2fd9e2d8999cf8b520cfa96424745
#
_entry.id   13d2fd9e2d8999cf8b520cfa96424745
#
_cell.length_a   1.000
_cell.length_b   1.000
_cell.length_c   1.000
_cell.angle_alpha   90.00
_cell.angle_beta   90.00
_cell.angle_gamma   90.00
#
_symmetry.space_group_name_H-M   'P 1'
#
loop_
_entity.id
_entity.type
_entity.pdbx_description
1 polymer ?
#
loop_
_entity_poly.entity_id
_entity_poly.type
_entity_poly.pdbx_seq_one_letter_code
_entity_poly.pdbx_strand_id
1 'polypeptide(L)'
;MYVPEHFAMKDEDAIVKIIQSYPLGVLVTQTESGLDANHIPFELDRERSVLAAHVARANPVWEQCQQGAEVLVIFRGSESYISPNWYPTKHETHRLVPTWNYEVVHVHGRLTVQDHDKFVRGVVARLTRVHEAGEPRPWKMGDSAPAFIDGMLKAIVGIEVVITRIEAKAKLSQNRELRDRQSAAEMLHKRGQADMANAMQAFEKTIARGDKQ
;
A
#
# COMPACT_ATOMS: atom_id res chain seq x y z
N MET A 1 8.93 0.73 12.11
CA MET A 1 8.65 -0.73 11.94
C MET A 1 9.93 -1.53 12.17
N TYR A 2 9.87 -2.77 12.71
CA TYR A 2 11.04 -3.67 12.76
C TYR A 2 11.31 -4.27 11.36
N VAL A 3 12.44 -3.91 10.76
CA VAL A 3 12.81 -4.32 9.39
C VAL A 3 14.22 -4.90 9.41
N PRO A 4 14.38 -6.25 9.56
CA PRO A 4 15.67 -6.89 9.31
C PRO A 4 16.19 -6.57 7.91
N GLU A 5 17.50 -6.42 7.76
CA GLU A 5 18.10 -5.95 6.50
C GLU A 5 17.71 -6.82 5.29
N HIS A 6 17.71 -8.14 5.46
CA HIS A 6 17.34 -9.09 4.40
C HIS A 6 15.85 -9.04 4.00
N PHE A 7 14.99 -8.32 4.74
CA PHE A 7 13.59 -8.06 4.40
C PHE A 7 13.33 -6.61 4.05
N ALA A 8 14.34 -5.73 4.14
CA ALA A 8 14.19 -4.33 3.78
C ALA A 8 13.98 -4.18 2.26
N MET A 9 12.92 -3.50 1.88
CA MET A 9 12.69 -3.10 0.49
C MET A 9 13.32 -1.72 0.30
N LYS A 10 14.36 -1.64 -0.53
CA LYS A 10 15.11 -0.40 -0.82
C LYS A 10 14.84 0.13 -2.23
N ASP A 11 14.23 -0.68 -3.09
CA ASP A 11 13.87 -0.30 -4.46
C ASP A 11 12.65 0.63 -4.43
N GLU A 12 12.85 1.88 -4.80
CA GLU A 12 11.82 2.91 -4.80
C GLU A 12 10.66 2.58 -5.76
N ASP A 13 10.95 2.00 -6.92
CA ASP A 13 9.91 1.64 -7.89
C ASP A 13 9.06 0.47 -7.38
N ALA A 14 9.65 -0.48 -6.66
CA ALA A 14 8.89 -1.53 -5.99
C ALA A 14 7.99 -0.98 -4.87
N ILE A 15 8.46 -0.02 -4.08
CA ILE A 15 7.68 0.67 -3.05
C ILE A 15 6.49 1.41 -3.68
N VAL A 16 6.76 2.20 -4.73
CA VAL A 16 5.73 2.93 -5.48
C VAL A 16 4.68 1.98 -6.05
N LYS A 17 5.12 0.86 -6.61
CA LYS A 17 4.22 -0.18 -7.14
C LYS A 17 3.27 -0.72 -6.08
N ILE A 18 3.74 -0.97 -4.85
CA ILE A 18 2.87 -1.43 -3.75
C ILE A 18 1.82 -0.36 -3.43
N ILE A 19 2.23 0.91 -3.24
CA ILE A 19 1.30 2.00 -2.94
C ILE A 19 0.23 2.15 -4.04
N GLN A 20 0.63 2.05 -5.31
CA GLN A 20 -0.27 2.19 -6.45
C GLN A 20 -1.19 0.98 -6.66
N SER A 21 -0.69 -0.24 -6.40
CA SER A 21 -1.48 -1.47 -6.56
C SER A 21 -2.44 -1.72 -5.39
N TYR A 22 -2.11 -1.19 -4.21
CA TYR A 22 -2.89 -1.33 -2.97
C TYR A 22 -3.17 0.05 -2.35
N PRO A 23 -3.88 0.94 -3.07
CA PRO A 23 -4.00 2.35 -2.70
C PRO A 23 -4.86 2.61 -1.46
N LEU A 24 -5.64 1.62 -0.98
CA LEU A 24 -6.45 1.74 0.25
C LEU A 24 -5.52 1.67 1.47
N GLY A 25 -4.96 2.82 1.85
CA GLY A 25 -4.07 2.94 3.00
C GLY A 25 -4.82 3.07 4.32
N VAL A 26 -4.16 2.65 5.41
CA VAL A 26 -4.62 2.89 6.78
C VAL A 26 -3.92 4.14 7.30
N LEU A 27 -4.66 5.26 7.40
CA LEU A 27 -4.20 6.49 8.04
C LEU A 27 -4.34 6.35 9.55
N VAL A 28 -3.22 6.35 10.26
CA VAL A 28 -3.17 6.34 11.73
C VAL A 28 -2.87 7.75 12.21
N THR A 29 -3.72 8.28 13.07
CA THR A 29 -3.62 9.61 13.65
C THR A 29 -3.67 9.54 15.19
N GLN A 30 -3.09 10.54 15.85
CA GLN A 30 -3.23 10.74 17.28
C GLN A 30 -4.33 11.79 17.51
N THR A 31 -5.35 11.41 18.26
CA THR A 31 -6.44 12.29 18.68
C THR A 31 -6.41 12.48 20.20
N GLU A 32 -7.29 13.34 20.75
CA GLU A 32 -7.44 13.51 22.19
C GLU A 32 -7.89 12.21 22.89
N SER A 33 -8.65 11.36 22.21
CA SER A 33 -9.13 10.08 22.73
C SER A 33 -8.14 8.91 22.53
N GLY A 34 -6.98 9.15 21.92
CA GLY A 34 -5.95 8.14 21.63
C GLY A 34 -5.69 7.98 20.13
N LEU A 35 -5.16 6.81 19.76
CA LEU A 35 -4.92 6.50 18.36
C LEU A 35 -6.24 6.20 17.66
N ASP A 36 -6.40 6.74 16.44
CA ASP A 36 -7.48 6.44 15.53
C ASP A 36 -6.94 5.95 14.19
N ALA A 37 -7.72 5.17 13.43
CA ALA A 37 -7.32 4.59 12.18
C ALA A 37 -8.43 4.65 11.12
N ASN A 38 -8.17 5.32 10.01
CA ASN A 38 -9.10 5.49 8.90
C ASN A 38 -8.57 4.78 7.65
N HIS A 39 -9.43 4.04 6.93
CA HIS A 39 -9.10 3.40 5.67
C HIS A 39 -9.47 4.33 4.51
N ILE A 40 -8.49 4.82 3.79
CA ILE A 40 -8.65 5.90 2.80
C ILE A 40 -7.85 5.55 1.55
N PRO A 41 -8.43 5.66 0.34
CA PRO A 41 -7.67 5.57 -0.91
C PRO A 41 -6.75 6.77 -1.07
N PHE A 42 -5.46 6.52 -1.32
CA PHE A 42 -4.44 7.54 -1.53
C PHE A 42 -3.91 7.52 -2.96
N GLU A 43 -3.59 8.69 -3.46
CA GLU A 43 -2.78 8.92 -4.66
C GLU A 43 -1.38 9.36 -4.23
N LEU A 44 -0.34 8.71 -4.75
CA LEU A 44 1.05 9.12 -4.54
C LEU A 44 1.49 10.08 -5.66
N ASP A 45 1.80 11.31 -5.29
CA ASP A 45 2.52 12.27 -6.14
C ASP A 45 4.03 12.19 -5.82
N ARG A 46 4.79 11.50 -6.69
CA ARG A 46 6.23 11.31 -6.49
C ARG A 46 7.02 12.61 -6.57
N GLU A 47 6.64 13.52 -7.48
CA GLU A 47 7.37 14.77 -7.72
C GLU A 47 7.29 15.70 -6.50
N ARG A 48 6.10 15.77 -5.89
CA ARG A 48 5.86 16.57 -4.70
C ARG A 48 6.17 15.85 -3.39
N SER A 49 6.43 14.53 -3.44
CA SER A 49 6.58 13.68 -2.26
C SER A 49 5.40 13.77 -1.29
N VAL A 50 4.18 13.64 -1.81
CA VAL A 50 2.94 13.69 -1.02
C VAL A 50 2.02 12.52 -1.35
N LEU A 51 1.23 12.11 -0.35
CA LEU A 51 0.03 11.29 -0.53
C LEU A 51 -1.18 12.21 -0.50
N ALA A 52 -1.99 12.19 -1.55
CA ALA A 52 -3.22 12.97 -1.65
C ALA A 52 -4.44 12.07 -1.51
N ALA A 53 -5.45 12.53 -0.78
CA ALA A 53 -6.69 11.79 -0.55
C ALA A 53 -7.85 12.74 -0.26
N HIS A 54 -9.03 12.16 -0.05
CA HIS A 54 -10.19 12.87 0.50
C HIS A 54 -10.92 12.01 1.52
N VAL A 55 -11.60 12.65 2.44
CA VAL A 55 -12.46 12.02 3.46
C VAL A 55 -13.86 12.60 3.37
N ALA A 56 -14.86 11.89 3.87
CA ALA A 56 -16.19 12.47 4.04
C ALA A 56 -16.10 13.68 4.99
N ARG A 57 -16.80 14.74 4.69
CA ARG A 57 -16.84 15.93 5.58
C ARG A 57 -17.35 15.60 7.00
N ALA A 58 -18.20 14.57 7.11
CA ALA A 58 -18.68 14.05 8.39
C ALA A 58 -17.63 13.21 9.16
N ASN A 59 -16.51 12.84 8.53
CA ASN A 59 -15.42 12.13 9.22
C ASN A 59 -14.62 13.16 10.03
N PRO A 60 -14.52 13.03 11.36
CA PRO A 60 -13.89 14.06 12.20
C PRO A 60 -12.36 14.12 12.07
N VAL A 61 -11.71 13.20 11.37
CA VAL A 61 -10.24 13.11 11.29
C VAL A 61 -9.59 14.41 10.81
N TRP A 62 -10.21 15.13 9.88
CA TRP A 62 -9.68 16.38 9.32
C TRP A 62 -9.81 17.57 10.29
N GLU A 63 -10.72 17.51 11.26
CA GLU A 63 -10.88 18.53 12.33
C GLU A 63 -10.04 18.18 13.56
N GLN A 64 -9.97 16.89 13.91
CA GLN A 64 -9.28 16.41 15.11
C GLN A 64 -7.77 16.36 14.94
N CYS A 65 -7.28 16.18 13.69
CA CYS A 65 -5.87 16.18 13.42
C CYS A 65 -5.37 17.62 13.21
N GLN A 66 -4.48 18.07 14.08
CA GLN A 66 -3.90 19.41 13.93
C GLN A 66 -3.16 19.53 12.59
N GLN A 67 -3.23 20.73 11.98
CA GLN A 67 -2.50 21.03 10.76
C GLN A 67 -0.99 20.77 10.95
N GLY A 68 -0.39 19.93 10.12
CA GLY A 68 1.00 19.53 10.23
C GLY A 68 1.29 18.46 11.28
N ALA A 69 0.27 17.84 11.88
CA ALA A 69 0.47 16.72 12.80
C ALA A 69 1.16 15.52 12.14
N GLU A 70 2.01 14.85 12.90
CA GLU A 70 2.65 13.63 12.44
C GLU A 70 1.63 12.49 12.34
N VAL A 71 1.66 11.80 11.22
CA VAL A 71 0.77 10.68 10.91
C VAL A 71 1.54 9.53 10.29
N LEU A 72 0.92 8.35 10.31
CA LEU A 72 1.43 7.16 9.64
C LEU A 72 0.37 6.65 8.67
N VAL A 73 0.74 6.43 7.41
CA VAL A 73 -0.09 5.71 6.44
C VAL A 73 0.52 4.35 6.15
N ILE A 74 -0.26 3.29 6.31
CA ILE A 74 0.17 1.90 6.11
C ILE A 74 -0.51 1.34 4.87
N PHE A 75 0.30 0.93 3.88
CA PHE A 75 -0.16 0.18 2.72
C PHE A 75 0.23 -1.29 2.89
N ARG A 76 -0.75 -2.18 2.73
CA ARG A 76 -0.53 -3.63 2.78
C ARG A 76 -0.59 -4.17 1.36
N GLY A 77 0.52 -4.77 0.93
CA GLY A 77 0.60 -5.50 -0.32
C GLY A 77 0.06 -6.93 -0.19
N SER A 78 0.62 -7.84 -0.99
CA SER A 78 0.28 -9.25 -0.91
C SER A 78 0.70 -9.86 0.43
N GLU A 79 -0.08 -10.82 0.93
CA GLU A 79 0.21 -11.54 2.17
C GLU A 79 -0.30 -12.98 2.13
N SER A 80 0.41 -13.89 2.78
CA SER A 80 -0.02 -15.27 2.92
C SER A 80 0.66 -15.99 4.08
N TYR A 81 -0.09 -16.91 4.70
CA TYR A 81 0.48 -17.93 5.57
C TYR A 81 1.34 -18.92 4.76
N ILE A 82 2.50 -19.28 5.29
CA ILE A 82 3.42 -20.24 4.71
C ILE A 82 3.57 -21.46 5.65
N SER A 83 3.13 -22.61 5.16
CA SER A 83 3.29 -23.86 5.89
C SER A 83 4.74 -24.38 5.76
N PRO A 84 5.36 -24.84 6.85
CA PRO A 84 6.65 -25.48 6.78
C PRO A 84 6.62 -26.77 5.94
N ASN A 85 5.46 -27.41 5.81
CA ASN A 85 5.29 -28.62 4.99
C ASN A 85 5.49 -28.38 3.48
N TRP A 86 5.51 -27.11 3.04
CA TRP A 86 5.80 -26.75 1.65
C TRP A 86 7.30 -26.66 1.36
N TYR A 87 8.13 -26.74 2.39
CA TYR A 87 9.58 -26.64 2.28
C TYR A 87 10.21 -28.06 2.23
N PRO A 88 10.90 -28.47 1.14
CA PRO A 88 11.65 -29.71 1.08
C PRO A 88 12.59 -29.93 2.26
N THR A 89 13.34 -28.87 2.66
CA THR A 89 14.31 -28.94 3.76
C THR A 89 13.68 -29.26 5.11
N LYS A 90 12.38 -29.00 5.29
CA LYS A 90 11.65 -29.37 6.52
C LYS A 90 11.62 -30.89 6.71
N HIS A 91 11.46 -31.63 5.63
CA HIS A 91 11.40 -33.09 5.68
C HIS A 91 12.76 -33.74 5.92
N GLU A 92 13.86 -33.02 5.65
CA GLU A 92 15.22 -33.45 5.89
C GLU A 92 15.68 -33.12 7.31
N THR A 93 15.36 -31.91 7.81
CA THR A 93 15.93 -31.38 9.04
C THR A 93 14.96 -31.35 10.23
N HIS A 94 13.64 -31.34 9.97
CA HIS A 94 12.58 -31.16 10.95
C HIS A 94 12.69 -29.88 11.81
N ARG A 95 13.39 -28.83 11.30
CA ARG A 95 13.71 -27.58 12.02
C ARG A 95 13.05 -26.33 11.46
N LEU A 96 11.90 -26.46 10.79
CA LEU A 96 11.15 -25.33 10.22
C LEU A 96 9.79 -25.18 10.90
N VAL A 97 9.37 -23.94 11.05
CA VAL A 97 8.10 -23.55 11.69
C VAL A 97 7.23 -22.74 10.74
N PRO A 98 5.91 -22.66 10.99
CA PRO A 98 5.02 -21.80 10.23
C PRO A 98 5.42 -20.33 10.26
N THR A 99 5.09 -19.60 9.19
CA THR A 99 5.32 -18.16 9.14
C THR A 99 4.29 -17.48 8.24
N TRP A 100 4.33 -16.13 8.20
CA TRP A 100 3.66 -15.32 7.20
C TRP A 100 4.68 -14.67 6.29
N ASN A 101 4.39 -14.68 4.98
CA ASN A 101 5.00 -13.78 4.02
C ASN A 101 4.05 -12.60 3.77
N TYR A 102 4.61 -11.42 3.59
CA TYR A 102 3.85 -10.19 3.36
C TYR A 102 4.74 -9.06 2.83
N GLU A 103 4.09 -8.12 2.17
CA GLU A 103 4.66 -6.85 1.76
C GLU A 103 3.91 -5.72 2.48
N VAL A 104 4.65 -4.74 2.97
CA VAL A 104 4.06 -3.59 3.67
C VAL A 104 4.93 -2.35 3.49
N VAL A 105 4.27 -1.20 3.28
CA VAL A 105 4.90 0.12 3.21
C VAL A 105 4.31 1.01 4.30
N HIS A 106 5.17 1.55 5.13
CA HIS A 106 4.86 2.58 6.14
C HIS A 106 5.33 3.92 5.65
N VAL A 107 4.42 4.84 5.42
CA VAL A 107 4.69 6.22 5.03
C VAL A 107 4.44 7.11 6.24
N HIS A 108 5.50 7.67 6.78
CA HIS A 108 5.44 8.69 7.83
C HIS A 108 5.37 10.06 7.18
N GLY A 109 4.57 10.95 7.70
CA GLY A 109 4.43 12.27 7.12
C GLY A 109 3.66 13.24 8.02
N ARG A 110 3.41 14.42 7.47
CA ARG A 110 2.65 15.48 8.13
C ARG A 110 1.34 15.71 7.39
N LEU A 111 0.22 15.60 8.10
CA LEU A 111 -1.10 15.79 7.53
C LEU A 111 -1.40 17.28 7.36
N THR A 112 -1.93 17.65 6.20
CA THR A 112 -2.44 18.98 5.90
C THR A 112 -3.85 18.86 5.31
N VAL A 113 -4.74 19.74 5.76
CA VAL A 113 -6.11 19.81 5.25
C VAL A 113 -6.14 20.74 4.03
N GLN A 114 -6.82 20.29 2.96
CA GLN A 114 -6.94 20.96 1.67
C GLN A 114 -8.43 21.17 1.33
N ASP A 115 -9.14 21.94 2.17
CA ASP A 115 -10.59 22.16 2.00
C ASP A 115 -10.87 23.29 0.99
N HIS A 116 -10.51 23.05 -0.27
CA HIS A 116 -10.86 23.93 -1.37
C HIS A 116 -11.20 23.18 -2.66
N ASP A 117 -12.18 23.67 -3.40
CA ASP A 117 -12.80 23.00 -4.55
C ASP A 117 -11.79 22.50 -5.60
N LYS A 118 -10.77 23.31 -5.93
CA LYS A 118 -9.78 22.95 -6.94
C LYS A 118 -9.00 21.70 -6.56
N PHE A 119 -8.59 21.59 -5.28
CA PHE A 119 -7.86 20.41 -4.80
C PHE A 119 -8.76 19.18 -4.77
N VAL A 120 -9.93 19.30 -4.13
CA VAL A 120 -10.88 18.19 -3.97
C VAL A 120 -11.28 17.61 -5.33
N ARG A 121 -11.68 18.48 -6.26
CA ARG A 121 -12.03 18.08 -7.64
C ARG A 121 -10.84 17.43 -8.36
N GLY A 122 -9.64 17.94 -8.16
CA GLY A 122 -8.41 17.39 -8.75
C GLY A 122 -8.10 15.99 -8.27
N VAL A 123 -8.11 15.75 -6.95
CA VAL A 123 -7.88 14.43 -6.35
C VAL A 123 -8.93 13.43 -6.82
N VAL A 124 -10.22 13.78 -6.74
CA VAL A 124 -11.31 12.89 -7.20
C VAL A 124 -11.14 12.55 -8.69
N ALA A 125 -10.81 13.53 -9.54
CA ALA A 125 -10.63 13.29 -10.97
C ALA A 125 -9.46 12.33 -11.26
N ARG A 126 -8.35 12.45 -10.55
CA ARG A 126 -7.18 11.58 -10.72
C ARG A 126 -7.44 10.17 -10.22
N LEU A 127 -7.96 10.02 -8.99
CA LEU A 127 -8.35 8.73 -8.43
C LEU A 127 -9.36 8.01 -9.34
N THR A 128 -10.41 8.71 -9.77
CA THR A 128 -11.39 8.14 -10.71
C THR A 128 -10.72 7.66 -12.00
N ARG A 129 -9.85 8.46 -12.59
CA ARG A 129 -9.16 8.07 -13.84
C ARG A 129 -8.33 6.80 -13.67
N VAL A 130 -7.63 6.66 -12.53
CA VAL A 130 -6.80 5.49 -12.25
C VAL A 130 -7.66 4.25 -12.07
N HIS A 131 -8.71 4.33 -11.26
CA HIS A 131 -9.54 3.18 -10.95
C HIS A 131 -10.47 2.75 -12.09
N GLU A 132 -10.91 3.69 -12.91
CA GLU A 132 -11.77 3.43 -14.07
C GLU A 132 -10.98 2.99 -15.32
N ALA A 133 -9.63 3.06 -15.29
CA ALA A 133 -8.80 2.81 -16.48
C ALA A 133 -8.97 1.40 -17.07
N GLY A 134 -9.39 0.42 -16.27
CA GLY A 134 -9.62 -0.97 -16.69
C GLY A 134 -11.06 -1.26 -17.16
N GLU A 135 -11.98 -0.31 -17.01
CA GLU A 135 -13.37 -0.53 -17.34
C GLU A 135 -13.62 -0.39 -18.84
N PRO A 136 -14.51 -1.21 -19.45
CA PRO A 136 -14.89 -1.10 -20.86
C PRO A 136 -15.48 0.27 -21.23
N ARG A 137 -16.11 0.94 -20.27
CA ARG A 137 -16.66 2.30 -20.37
C ARG A 137 -16.30 3.07 -19.10
N PRO A 138 -15.10 3.67 -19.04
CA PRO A 138 -14.65 4.42 -17.87
C PRO A 138 -15.61 5.54 -17.49
N TRP A 139 -16.10 5.55 -16.26
CA TRP A 139 -16.93 6.62 -15.74
C TRP A 139 -16.12 7.93 -15.61
N LYS A 140 -16.77 9.05 -15.87
CA LYS A 140 -16.18 10.39 -15.74
C LYS A 140 -17.14 11.31 -15.01
N MET A 141 -16.64 12.28 -14.28
CA MET A 141 -17.50 13.27 -13.60
C MET A 141 -18.47 13.97 -14.54
N GLY A 142 -18.11 14.13 -15.83
CA GLY A 142 -18.98 14.72 -16.85
C GLY A 142 -20.15 13.83 -17.28
N ASP A 143 -20.23 12.58 -16.85
CA ASP A 143 -21.37 11.68 -17.13
C ASP A 143 -22.55 11.98 -16.19
N SER A 144 -22.34 12.80 -15.15
CA SER A 144 -23.36 13.22 -14.20
C SER A 144 -23.65 14.72 -14.33
N ALA A 145 -24.83 15.15 -13.89
CA ALA A 145 -25.20 16.56 -13.89
C ALA A 145 -24.22 17.40 -13.05
N PRO A 146 -23.75 18.55 -13.52
CA PRO A 146 -22.78 19.37 -12.81
C PRO A 146 -23.19 19.72 -11.39
N ALA A 147 -24.44 20.09 -11.15
CA ALA A 147 -24.95 20.44 -9.82
C ALA A 147 -24.92 19.24 -8.84
N PHE A 148 -25.11 18.02 -9.34
CA PHE A 148 -24.96 16.81 -8.53
C PHE A 148 -23.50 16.62 -8.12
N ILE A 149 -22.56 16.71 -9.07
CA ILE A 149 -21.12 16.60 -8.79
C ILE A 149 -20.66 17.67 -7.79
N ASP A 150 -21.09 18.91 -7.97
CA ASP A 150 -20.76 20.01 -7.04
C ASP A 150 -21.29 19.74 -5.63
N GLY A 151 -22.49 19.16 -5.51
CA GLY A 151 -23.04 18.73 -4.22
C GLY A 151 -22.19 17.63 -3.57
N MET A 152 -21.77 16.62 -4.35
CA MET A 152 -20.92 15.52 -3.86
C MET A 152 -19.54 16.02 -3.42
N LEU A 153 -18.93 16.92 -4.18
CA LEU A 153 -17.62 17.50 -3.82
C LEU A 153 -17.67 18.34 -2.52
N LYS A 154 -18.79 19.02 -2.25
CA LYS A 154 -18.99 19.74 -0.96
C LYS A 154 -19.14 18.79 0.25
N ALA A 155 -19.51 17.54 0.03
CA ALA A 155 -19.65 16.53 1.08
C ALA A 155 -18.31 15.86 1.49
N ILE A 156 -17.20 16.25 0.87
CA ILE A 156 -15.87 15.70 1.15
C ILE A 156 -14.86 16.81 1.43
N VAL A 157 -13.75 16.43 2.07
CA VAL A 157 -12.62 17.32 2.40
C VAL A 157 -11.34 16.67 1.87
N GLY A 158 -10.50 17.44 1.20
CA GLY A 158 -9.19 17.01 0.75
C GLY A 158 -8.19 16.96 1.89
N ILE A 159 -7.30 16.00 1.85
CA ILE A 159 -6.14 15.90 2.74
C ILE A 159 -4.88 15.57 1.95
N GLU A 160 -3.74 16.07 2.40
CA GLU A 160 -2.42 15.67 1.93
C GLU A 160 -1.57 15.21 3.10
N VAL A 161 -0.73 14.21 2.87
CA VAL A 161 0.33 13.82 3.80
C VAL A 161 1.66 14.11 3.11
N VAL A 162 2.37 15.15 3.59
CA VAL A 162 3.73 15.45 3.14
C VAL A 162 4.67 14.39 3.70
N ILE A 163 5.28 13.62 2.81
CA ILE A 163 6.10 12.46 3.19
C ILE A 163 7.41 12.93 3.82
N THR A 164 7.72 12.40 4.99
CA THR A 164 8.99 12.66 5.69
C THR A 164 9.91 11.46 5.72
N ARG A 165 9.34 10.24 5.68
CA ARG A 165 10.10 8.98 5.72
C ARG A 165 9.23 7.83 5.21
N ILE A 166 9.86 6.90 4.49
CA ILE A 166 9.24 5.65 4.09
C ILE A 166 10.04 4.48 4.67
N GLU A 167 9.35 3.50 5.22
CA GLU A 167 9.91 2.21 5.62
C GLU A 167 9.13 1.11 4.88
N ALA A 168 9.82 0.28 4.15
CA ALA A 168 9.18 -0.79 3.39
C ALA A 168 9.80 -2.15 3.70
N LYS A 169 8.96 -3.17 3.75
CA LYS A 169 9.34 -4.53 4.08
C LYS A 169 8.66 -5.52 3.15
N ALA A 170 9.48 -6.39 2.55
CA ALA A 170 9.03 -7.54 1.79
C ALA A 170 9.60 -8.80 2.46
N LYS A 171 8.77 -9.50 3.23
CA LYS A 171 9.13 -10.79 3.80
C LYS A 171 8.62 -11.89 2.88
N LEU A 172 9.50 -12.43 2.03
CA LEU A 172 9.20 -13.35 0.93
C LEU A 172 9.97 -14.66 1.05
N SER A 173 10.35 -15.07 2.26
CA SER A 173 11.20 -16.25 2.54
C SER A 173 12.63 -16.12 2.01
N GLN A 174 13.20 -14.90 1.88
CA GLN A 174 14.55 -14.63 1.38
C GLN A 174 15.65 -15.36 2.14
N ASN A 175 15.40 -15.66 3.42
CA ASN A 175 16.31 -16.40 4.30
C ASN A 175 16.18 -17.93 4.17
N ARG A 176 15.49 -18.44 3.13
CA ARG A 176 15.34 -19.87 2.85
C ARG A 176 16.12 -20.27 1.60
N GLU A 177 16.43 -21.54 1.48
CA GLU A 177 17.04 -22.09 0.27
C GLU A 177 16.14 -21.87 -0.95
N LEU A 178 16.74 -21.78 -2.13
CA LEU A 178 16.00 -21.53 -3.38
C LEU A 178 14.90 -22.57 -3.61
N ARG A 179 15.21 -23.86 -3.39
CA ARG A 179 14.25 -24.97 -3.57
C ARG A 179 13.03 -24.84 -2.63
N ASP A 180 13.23 -24.34 -1.42
CA ASP A 180 12.14 -24.11 -0.46
C ASP A 180 11.23 -22.96 -0.94
N ARG A 181 11.84 -21.86 -1.38
CA ARG A 181 11.09 -20.71 -1.90
C ARG A 181 10.27 -21.08 -3.13
N GLN A 182 10.86 -21.81 -4.07
CA GLN A 182 10.18 -22.27 -5.28
C GLN A 182 9.01 -23.19 -4.96
N SER A 183 9.23 -24.19 -4.09
CA SER A 183 8.17 -25.09 -3.66
C SER A 183 7.04 -24.36 -2.96
N ALA A 184 7.34 -23.39 -2.09
CA ALA A 184 6.32 -22.57 -1.43
C ALA A 184 5.53 -21.72 -2.44
N ALA A 185 6.20 -21.09 -3.42
CA ALA A 185 5.54 -20.32 -4.47
C ALA A 185 4.59 -21.18 -5.33
N GLU A 186 5.01 -22.40 -5.69
CA GLU A 186 4.15 -23.36 -6.40
C GLU A 186 2.90 -23.73 -5.58
N MET A 187 3.06 -23.95 -4.28
CA MET A 187 1.94 -24.27 -3.40
C MET A 187 0.96 -23.10 -3.24
N LEU A 188 1.45 -21.86 -3.23
CA LEU A 188 0.63 -20.65 -3.25
C LEU A 188 -0.18 -20.55 -4.55
N HIS A 189 0.43 -20.78 -5.71
CA HIS A 189 -0.29 -20.83 -6.99
C HIS A 189 -1.39 -21.89 -7.00
N LYS A 190 -1.11 -23.11 -6.54
CA LYS A 190 -2.09 -24.20 -6.43
C LYS A 190 -3.27 -23.85 -5.51
N ARG A 191 -3.08 -22.90 -4.57
CA ARG A 191 -4.10 -22.43 -3.62
C ARG A 191 -4.79 -21.13 -4.05
N GLY A 192 -4.53 -20.64 -5.27
CA GLY A 192 -5.13 -19.42 -5.80
C GLY A 192 -4.55 -18.13 -5.21
N GLN A 193 -3.41 -18.21 -4.52
CA GLN A 193 -2.72 -17.06 -3.90
C GLN A 193 -1.60 -16.54 -4.82
N ALA A 194 -1.99 -16.21 -6.05
CA ALA A 194 -1.06 -15.89 -7.13
C ALA A 194 -0.23 -14.63 -6.83
N ASP A 195 -0.80 -13.62 -6.19
CA ASP A 195 -0.10 -12.34 -5.93
C ASP A 195 1.14 -12.55 -5.07
N MET A 196 1.02 -13.29 -3.95
CA MET A 196 2.16 -13.61 -3.10
C MET A 196 3.16 -14.53 -3.81
N ALA A 197 2.70 -15.52 -4.56
CA ALA A 197 3.59 -16.38 -5.35
C ALA A 197 4.40 -15.57 -6.37
N ASN A 198 3.75 -14.64 -7.08
CA ASN A 198 4.39 -13.73 -8.04
C ASN A 198 5.39 -12.79 -7.36
N ALA A 199 5.06 -12.25 -6.17
CA ALA A 199 5.99 -11.41 -5.39
C ALA A 199 7.26 -12.19 -5.01
N MET A 200 7.13 -13.44 -4.54
CA MET A 200 8.27 -14.31 -4.23
C MET A 200 9.14 -14.59 -5.46
N GLN A 201 8.53 -14.87 -6.62
CA GLN A 201 9.25 -15.14 -7.89
C GLN A 201 9.91 -13.88 -8.48
N ALA A 202 9.27 -12.72 -8.36
CA ALA A 202 9.84 -11.44 -8.81
C ALA A 202 11.13 -11.10 -8.05
N PHE A 203 11.14 -11.32 -6.75
CA PHE A 203 12.32 -11.15 -5.91
C PHE A 203 13.50 -12.05 -6.38
N GLU A 204 13.25 -13.32 -6.72
CA GLU A 204 14.28 -14.22 -7.22
C GLU A 204 14.93 -13.73 -8.53
N LYS A 205 14.11 -13.19 -9.45
CA LYS A 205 14.61 -12.61 -10.71
C LYS A 205 15.49 -11.40 -10.50
N THR A 206 15.22 -10.62 -9.46
CA THR A 206 16.02 -9.42 -9.11
C THR A 206 17.41 -9.83 -8.60
N ILE A 207 17.49 -10.83 -7.71
CA ILE A 207 18.77 -11.37 -7.22
C ILE A 207 19.58 -11.93 -8.38
N ALA A 208 18.97 -12.78 -9.21
CA ALA A 208 19.67 -13.42 -10.34
C ALA A 208 20.23 -12.42 -11.38
N ARG A 209 19.73 -11.16 -11.39
CA ARG A 209 20.27 -10.09 -12.23
C ARG A 209 21.38 -9.32 -11.53
N GLY A 210 21.31 -9.14 -10.20
CA GLY A 210 22.32 -8.46 -9.40
C GLY A 210 23.64 -9.22 -9.28
N ASP A 211 23.59 -10.57 -9.30
CA ASP A 211 24.77 -11.42 -9.25
C ASP A 211 25.55 -11.49 -10.58
N LYS A 212 25.11 -10.77 -11.63
CA LYS A 212 25.74 -10.72 -12.97
C LYS A 212 26.44 -9.37 -13.25
N GLN A 213 26.51 -8.47 -12.29
CA GLN A 213 27.28 -7.21 -12.36
C GLN A 213 28.45 -7.28 -11.41
#